data_35ff62238adbae4dd0faa305e80ed94e
#
_entry.id   35ff62238adbae4dd0faa305e80ed94e
#
_cell.length_a   1.000
_cell.length_b   1.000
_cell.length_c   1.000
_cell.angle_alpha   90.00
_cell.angle_beta   90.00
_cell.angle_gamma   90.00
#
_symmetry.space_group_name_H-M   'P 1'
#
loop_
_entity.id
_entity.type
_entity.pdbx_description
1 polymer ?
#
loop_
_entity_poly.entity_id
_entity_poly.type
_entity_poly.pdbx_seq_one_letter_code
_entity_poly.pdbx_strand_id
1 'polypeptide(L)'
;MSYSSSATGILLAAGYGSRFDPSGLHNKLLATLPDGTPVVFQSARRLLSAVSRVLAVVRPGSEKLAEVLNEAGCDVMFSIDAERGMGATLAAGVRATHDAEGWLVTLGDMPWIESGTMEVVARSLDGGASIVAPFYRGQRGHPAGFSATHLETLSALDGDAGARALFMSEAVKRIDVDDANILRDVDLPEDLQLH
;
A
#
# COMPACT_ATOMS: atom_id res chain seq x y z
N MET A 1 25.13 -3.29 -3.98
CA MET A 1 23.91 -3.76 -4.71
C MET A 1 22.71 -3.40 -3.83
N SER A 2 21.75 -2.65 -4.35
CA SER A 2 20.51 -2.37 -3.62
C SER A 2 19.70 -3.66 -3.51
N TYR A 3 19.18 -3.95 -2.33
CA TYR A 3 18.26 -5.07 -2.13
C TYR A 3 16.95 -4.80 -2.87
N SER A 4 16.40 -5.83 -3.49
CA SER A 4 15.06 -5.82 -4.06
C SER A 4 14.43 -7.18 -3.82
N SER A 5 13.26 -7.20 -3.20
CA SER A 5 12.51 -8.41 -2.90
C SER A 5 11.92 -9.03 -4.16
N SER A 6 11.72 -10.36 -4.13
CA SER A 6 10.97 -11.10 -5.15
C SER A 6 9.45 -10.88 -5.06
N ALA A 7 8.98 -10.31 -3.95
CA ALA A 7 7.58 -9.96 -3.77
C ALA A 7 7.13 -8.85 -4.74
N THR A 8 5.85 -8.88 -5.12
CA THR A 8 5.21 -7.78 -5.85
C THR A 8 4.59 -6.79 -4.87
N GLY A 9 4.88 -5.51 -5.06
CA GLY A 9 4.23 -4.44 -4.33
C GLY A 9 2.80 -4.23 -4.81
N ILE A 10 1.84 -4.10 -3.89
CA ILE A 10 0.48 -3.65 -4.20
C ILE A 10 0.25 -2.32 -3.51
N LEU A 11 0.02 -1.27 -4.31
CA LEU A 11 -0.32 0.06 -3.82
C LEU A 11 -1.82 0.28 -3.95
N LEU A 12 -2.53 0.38 -2.83
CA LEU A 12 -3.97 0.65 -2.82
C LEU A 12 -4.22 2.15 -2.95
N ALA A 13 -4.68 2.58 -4.12
CA ALA A 13 -4.84 4.00 -4.48
C ALA A 13 -6.25 4.32 -5.00
N ALA A 14 -7.28 3.59 -4.51
CA ALA A 14 -8.65 3.70 -5.00
C ALA A 14 -9.62 4.44 -4.04
N GLY A 15 -9.13 4.95 -2.91
CA GLY A 15 -9.94 5.67 -1.92
C GLY A 15 -10.55 6.97 -2.46
N TYR A 16 -11.75 7.32 -1.99
CA TYR A 16 -12.46 8.55 -2.40
C TYR A 16 -11.90 9.83 -1.76
N GLY A 17 -11.24 9.73 -0.59
CA GLY A 17 -10.72 10.91 0.10
C GLY A 17 -11.80 11.88 0.58
N SER A 18 -13.00 11.41 0.88
CA SER A 18 -14.16 12.23 1.21
C SER A 18 -13.98 13.11 2.46
N ARG A 19 -13.06 12.72 3.36
CA ARG A 19 -12.68 13.54 4.52
C ARG A 19 -11.73 14.67 4.14
N PHE A 20 -10.87 14.43 3.15
CA PHE A 20 -9.93 15.43 2.65
C PHE A 20 -10.63 16.56 1.87
N ASP A 21 -11.53 16.19 0.98
CA ASP A 21 -12.40 17.11 0.24
C ASP A 21 -13.81 16.52 0.07
N PRO A 22 -14.77 16.98 0.90
CA PRO A 22 -16.16 16.56 0.81
C PRO A 22 -16.84 16.93 -0.53
N SER A 23 -16.30 17.92 -1.26
CA SER A 23 -16.83 18.29 -2.59
C SER A 23 -16.44 17.30 -3.68
N GLY A 24 -15.40 16.47 -3.43
CA GLY A 24 -14.85 15.51 -4.40
C GLY A 24 -14.09 16.15 -5.57
N LEU A 25 -13.84 17.46 -5.54
CA LEU A 25 -13.11 18.17 -6.59
C LEU A 25 -11.60 17.91 -6.52
N HIS A 26 -11.07 17.67 -5.32
CA HIS A 26 -9.64 17.48 -5.09
C HIS A 26 -9.37 16.04 -4.62
N ASN A 27 -8.54 15.34 -5.36
CA ASN A 27 -8.09 14.01 -4.96
C ASN A 27 -6.90 14.15 -3.97
N LYS A 28 -7.06 13.66 -2.73
CA LYS A 28 -6.00 13.71 -1.71
C LYS A 28 -4.68 13.09 -2.15
N LEU A 29 -4.73 12.05 -2.99
CA LEU A 29 -3.55 11.35 -3.48
C LEU A 29 -2.73 12.18 -4.48
N LEU A 30 -3.38 13.18 -5.13
CA LEU A 30 -2.75 14.15 -6.02
C LEU A 30 -2.36 15.46 -5.30
N ALA A 31 -2.73 15.61 -4.03
CA ALA A 31 -2.28 16.74 -3.22
C ALA A 31 -0.75 16.70 -3.07
N THR A 32 -0.15 17.86 -2.97
CA THR A 32 1.31 18.00 -2.90
C THR A 32 1.81 18.13 -1.48
N LEU A 33 2.86 17.42 -1.17
CA LEU A 33 3.67 17.60 0.03
C LEU A 33 4.41 18.95 0.00
N PRO A 34 5.00 19.42 1.11
CA PRO A 34 5.70 20.71 1.15
C PRO A 34 6.83 20.89 0.12
N ASP A 35 7.43 19.78 -0.34
CA ASP A 35 8.46 19.77 -1.38
C ASP A 35 7.89 19.80 -2.82
N GLY A 36 6.56 19.83 -2.97
CA GLY A 36 5.87 19.82 -4.25
C GLY A 36 5.61 18.41 -4.82
N THR A 37 6.04 17.36 -4.14
CA THR A 37 5.83 15.97 -4.59
C THR A 37 4.39 15.52 -4.33
N PRO A 38 3.68 14.90 -5.29
CA PRO A 38 2.35 14.33 -5.02
C PRO A 38 2.41 13.21 -3.95
N VAL A 39 1.41 13.16 -3.07
CA VAL A 39 1.31 12.17 -1.99
C VAL A 39 1.48 10.74 -2.53
N VAL A 40 0.73 10.38 -3.56
CA VAL A 40 0.78 9.02 -4.13
C VAL A 40 2.12 8.71 -4.80
N PHE A 41 2.76 9.70 -5.44
CA PHE A 41 4.07 9.52 -6.04
C PHE A 41 5.10 9.13 -4.98
N GLN A 42 5.11 9.85 -3.86
CA GLN A 42 6.02 9.55 -2.76
C GLN A 42 5.73 8.17 -2.14
N SER A 43 4.46 7.81 -1.91
CA SER A 43 4.08 6.48 -1.42
C SER A 43 4.54 5.36 -2.36
N ALA A 44 4.36 5.55 -3.68
CA ALA A 44 4.82 4.62 -4.70
C ALA A 44 6.35 4.44 -4.69
N ARG A 45 7.09 5.55 -4.61
CA ARG A 45 8.56 5.54 -4.56
C ARG A 45 9.10 4.85 -3.30
N ARG A 46 8.41 5.00 -2.17
CA ARG A 46 8.76 4.27 -0.93
C ARG A 46 8.59 2.77 -1.11
N LEU A 47 7.47 2.32 -1.71
CA LEU A 47 7.25 0.90 -1.96
C LEU A 47 8.27 0.34 -2.97
N LEU A 48 8.54 1.06 -4.06
CA LEU A 48 9.55 0.70 -5.08
C LEU A 48 10.98 0.62 -4.54
N SER A 49 11.26 1.20 -3.37
CA SER A 49 12.58 1.04 -2.74
C SER A 49 12.85 -0.38 -2.24
N ALA A 50 11.80 -1.17 -1.99
CA ALA A 50 11.91 -2.51 -1.41
C ALA A 50 11.61 -3.65 -2.40
N VAL A 51 10.87 -3.38 -3.47
CA VAL A 51 10.44 -4.38 -4.47
C VAL A 51 10.75 -3.88 -5.89
N SER A 52 10.94 -4.81 -6.83
CA SER A 52 11.25 -4.48 -8.24
C SER A 52 10.01 -4.12 -9.08
N ARG A 53 8.83 -4.53 -8.63
CA ARG A 53 7.55 -4.33 -9.33
C ARG A 53 6.48 -3.88 -8.38
N VAL A 54 5.74 -2.85 -8.76
CA VAL A 54 4.56 -2.37 -8.02
C VAL A 54 3.37 -2.30 -8.96
N LEU A 55 2.27 -2.93 -8.57
CA LEU A 55 0.96 -2.74 -9.18
C LEU A 55 0.15 -1.77 -8.31
N ALA A 56 -0.17 -0.62 -8.85
CA ALA A 56 -1.08 0.34 -8.24
C ALA A 56 -2.52 0.07 -8.70
N VAL A 57 -3.44 -0.13 -7.76
CA VAL A 57 -4.84 -0.35 -8.06
C VAL A 57 -5.59 0.96 -7.84
N VAL A 58 -6.20 1.47 -8.92
CA VAL A 58 -6.98 2.71 -8.94
C VAL A 58 -8.41 2.43 -9.39
N ARG A 59 -9.35 3.32 -9.07
CA ARG A 59 -10.72 3.22 -9.58
C ARG A 59 -10.83 3.79 -11.00
N PRO A 60 -11.83 3.39 -11.78
CA PRO A 60 -12.14 4.01 -13.07
C PRO A 60 -12.33 5.53 -12.94
N GLY A 61 -11.96 6.28 -13.97
CA GLY A 61 -12.04 7.74 -13.96
C GLY A 61 -10.90 8.45 -13.20
N SER A 62 -9.82 7.72 -12.88
CA SER A 62 -8.64 8.27 -12.17
C SER A 62 -7.42 8.41 -13.09
N GLU A 63 -7.60 8.84 -14.33
CA GLU A 63 -6.55 8.88 -15.37
C GLU A 63 -5.35 9.73 -14.92
N LYS A 64 -5.59 10.91 -14.34
CA LYS A 64 -4.51 11.77 -13.83
C LYS A 64 -3.71 11.11 -12.69
N LEU A 65 -4.38 10.33 -11.85
CA LEU A 65 -3.70 9.56 -10.81
C LEU A 65 -2.85 8.44 -11.41
N ALA A 66 -3.37 7.78 -12.45
CA ALA A 66 -2.64 6.74 -13.18
C ALA A 66 -1.38 7.30 -13.88
N GLU A 67 -1.45 8.51 -14.46
CA GLU A 67 -0.28 9.18 -15.06
C GLU A 67 0.82 9.38 -14.00
N VAL A 68 0.49 9.96 -12.84
CA VAL A 68 1.45 10.18 -11.74
C VAL A 68 2.05 8.86 -11.23
N LEU A 69 1.26 7.80 -11.15
CA LEU A 69 1.75 6.47 -10.73
C LEU A 69 2.66 5.83 -11.78
N ASN A 70 2.35 5.97 -13.07
CA ASN A 70 3.23 5.52 -14.15
C ASN A 70 4.56 6.30 -14.14
N GLU A 71 4.54 7.61 -13.92
CA GLU A 71 5.74 8.43 -13.76
C GLU A 71 6.58 8.00 -12.55
N ALA A 72 5.93 7.55 -11.47
CA ALA A 72 6.62 6.98 -10.31
C ALA A 72 7.29 5.63 -10.60
N GLY A 73 6.90 4.94 -11.67
CA GLY A 73 7.43 3.64 -12.09
C GLY A 73 6.54 2.44 -11.72
N CYS A 74 5.26 2.67 -11.43
CA CYS A 74 4.30 1.61 -11.16
C CYS A 74 3.59 1.13 -12.43
N ASP A 75 3.25 -0.17 -12.49
CA ASP A 75 2.15 -0.65 -13.32
C ASP A 75 0.84 -0.15 -12.71
N VAL A 76 -0.13 0.22 -13.54
CA VAL A 76 -1.42 0.73 -13.05
C VAL A 76 -2.57 -0.14 -13.57
N MET A 77 -3.48 -0.51 -12.66
CA MET A 77 -4.69 -1.24 -12.98
C MET A 77 -5.93 -0.46 -12.54
N PHE A 78 -6.86 -0.23 -13.47
CA PHE A 78 -8.20 0.26 -13.15
C PHE A 78 -9.08 -0.90 -12.72
N SER A 79 -9.70 -0.81 -11.55
CA SER A 79 -10.58 -1.84 -11.03
C SER A 79 -11.92 -1.27 -10.59
N ILE A 80 -13.01 -1.77 -11.19
CA ILE A 80 -14.37 -1.46 -10.74
C ILE A 80 -14.67 -2.07 -9.37
N ASP A 81 -13.99 -3.16 -9.01
CA ASP A 81 -14.11 -3.80 -7.70
C ASP A 81 -13.70 -2.86 -6.56
N ALA A 82 -12.88 -1.85 -6.85
CA ALA A 82 -12.45 -0.85 -5.88
C ALA A 82 -13.61 -0.04 -5.26
N GLU A 83 -14.76 0.02 -5.92
CA GLU A 83 -15.97 0.66 -5.39
C GLU A 83 -16.58 -0.13 -4.22
N ARG A 84 -16.26 -1.41 -4.09
CA ARG A 84 -16.74 -2.27 -3.00
C ARG A 84 -15.89 -2.19 -1.72
N GLY A 85 -14.79 -1.42 -1.75
CA GLY A 85 -13.96 -1.18 -0.59
C GLY A 85 -12.52 -1.69 -0.70
N MET A 86 -11.77 -1.53 0.39
CA MET A 86 -10.34 -1.83 0.43
C MET A 86 -10.03 -3.31 0.23
N GLY A 87 -10.87 -4.21 0.76
CA GLY A 87 -10.70 -5.66 0.59
C GLY A 87 -10.83 -6.07 -0.87
N ALA A 88 -11.86 -5.58 -1.55
CA ALA A 88 -12.07 -5.84 -2.97
C ALA A 88 -10.95 -5.23 -3.85
N THR A 89 -10.44 -4.06 -3.47
CA THR A 89 -9.28 -3.43 -4.14
C THR A 89 -8.04 -4.30 -4.03
N LEU A 90 -7.73 -4.79 -2.82
CA LEU A 90 -6.59 -5.69 -2.59
C LEU A 90 -6.76 -7.00 -3.35
N ALA A 91 -7.94 -7.62 -3.28
CA ALA A 91 -8.24 -8.86 -4.00
C ALA A 91 -8.04 -8.71 -5.51
N ALA A 92 -8.44 -7.58 -6.10
CA ALA A 92 -8.23 -7.31 -7.51
C ALA A 92 -6.73 -7.25 -7.86
N GLY A 93 -5.93 -6.56 -7.05
CA GLY A 93 -4.48 -6.49 -7.23
C GLY A 93 -3.79 -7.86 -7.11
N VAL A 94 -4.18 -8.65 -6.11
CA VAL A 94 -3.65 -10.01 -5.90
C VAL A 94 -4.00 -10.93 -7.08
N ARG A 95 -5.25 -10.92 -7.55
CA ARG A 95 -5.66 -11.71 -8.73
C ARG A 95 -4.89 -11.33 -9.99
N ALA A 96 -4.62 -10.04 -10.19
CA ALA A 96 -3.86 -9.54 -11.34
C ALA A 96 -2.35 -9.91 -11.28
N THR A 97 -1.86 -10.24 -10.09
CA THR A 97 -0.46 -10.63 -9.86
C THR A 97 -0.37 -12.01 -9.21
N HIS A 98 -1.23 -12.93 -9.62
CA HIS A 98 -1.36 -14.27 -9.03
C HIS A 98 -0.11 -15.15 -9.16
N ASP A 99 0.82 -14.77 -10.04
CA ASP A 99 2.13 -15.38 -10.28
C ASP A 99 3.24 -14.86 -9.33
N ALA A 100 2.92 -13.88 -8.45
CA ALA A 100 3.88 -13.33 -7.51
C ALA A 100 4.29 -14.35 -6.43
N GLU A 101 5.54 -14.29 -5.98
CA GLU A 101 6.05 -15.11 -4.87
C GLU A 101 5.53 -14.64 -3.50
N GLY A 102 4.91 -13.46 -3.46
CA GLY A 102 4.29 -12.84 -2.31
C GLY A 102 3.94 -11.38 -2.59
N TRP A 103 3.30 -10.73 -1.65
CA TRP A 103 2.85 -9.34 -1.81
C TRP A 103 3.29 -8.46 -0.65
N LEU A 104 3.82 -7.28 -0.98
CA LEU A 104 4.06 -6.19 -0.04
C LEU A 104 2.99 -5.11 -0.28
N VAL A 105 2.06 -4.95 0.66
CA VAL A 105 0.86 -4.13 0.49
C VAL A 105 0.97 -2.85 1.30
N THR A 106 0.76 -1.70 0.67
CA THR A 106 0.66 -0.40 1.36
C THR A 106 -0.42 0.49 0.75
N LEU A 107 -0.68 1.61 1.39
CA LEU A 107 -1.70 2.57 0.98
C LEU A 107 -1.07 3.74 0.22
N GLY A 108 -1.80 4.28 -0.76
CA GLY A 108 -1.34 5.41 -1.58
C GLY A 108 -1.25 6.74 -0.83
N ASP A 109 -1.83 6.83 0.37
CA ASP A 109 -1.86 8.01 1.23
C ASP A 109 -0.87 7.95 2.41
N MET A 110 0.12 7.06 2.37
CA MET A 110 1.16 6.91 3.40
C MET A 110 2.56 7.28 2.88
N PRO A 111 2.83 8.56 2.54
CA PRO A 111 4.05 8.97 1.85
C PRO A 111 5.31 8.97 2.73
N TRP A 112 5.17 8.93 4.05
CA TRP A 112 6.27 9.14 4.98
C TRP A 112 6.91 7.86 5.52
N ILE A 113 6.36 6.68 5.24
CA ILE A 113 6.97 5.40 5.67
C ILE A 113 8.42 5.35 5.16
N GLU A 114 9.35 5.04 6.04
CA GLU A 114 10.77 4.99 5.71
C GLU A 114 11.10 3.83 4.76
N SER A 115 12.02 4.06 3.81
CA SER A 115 12.49 2.99 2.92
C SER A 115 13.07 1.80 3.68
N GLY A 116 13.78 2.06 4.78
CA GLY A 116 14.32 1.00 5.66
C GLY A 116 13.22 0.11 6.27
N THR A 117 12.07 0.69 6.61
CA THR A 117 10.90 -0.07 7.09
C THR A 117 10.31 -0.94 5.97
N MET A 118 10.17 -0.41 4.76
CA MET A 118 9.73 -1.19 3.60
C MET A 118 10.67 -2.38 3.34
N GLU A 119 11.98 -2.15 3.35
CA GLU A 119 12.99 -3.18 3.09
C GLU A 119 13.01 -4.27 4.16
N VAL A 120 12.93 -3.94 5.45
CA VAL A 120 13.00 -4.95 6.51
C VAL A 120 11.79 -5.87 6.51
N VAL A 121 10.60 -5.34 6.17
CA VAL A 121 9.38 -6.13 5.99
C VAL A 121 9.51 -7.04 4.77
N ALA A 122 9.96 -6.52 3.63
CA ALA A 122 10.18 -7.28 2.41
C ALA A 122 11.22 -8.42 2.62
N ARG A 123 12.37 -8.14 3.25
CA ARG A 123 13.38 -9.16 3.61
C ARG A 123 12.82 -10.26 4.50
N SER A 124 11.94 -9.90 5.42
CA SER A 124 11.33 -10.89 6.30
C SER A 124 10.36 -11.82 5.55
N LEU A 125 9.67 -11.28 4.53
CA LEU A 125 8.82 -12.06 3.64
C LEU A 125 9.66 -13.02 2.80
N ASP A 126 10.74 -12.55 2.15
CA ASP A 126 11.68 -13.39 1.40
C ASP A 126 12.37 -14.45 2.29
N GLY A 127 12.54 -14.15 3.57
CA GLY A 127 13.02 -15.10 4.59
C GLY A 127 12.00 -16.15 5.04
N GLY A 128 10.84 -16.25 4.37
CA GLY A 128 9.83 -17.28 4.59
C GLY A 128 8.74 -16.94 5.60
N ALA A 129 8.60 -15.66 5.99
CA ALA A 129 7.46 -15.27 6.81
C ALA A 129 6.14 -15.42 6.02
N SER A 130 5.14 -16.08 6.64
CA SER A 130 3.81 -16.25 6.02
C SER A 130 3.06 -14.91 5.95
N ILE A 131 2.94 -14.22 7.09
CA ILE A 131 2.44 -12.86 7.20
C ILE A 131 3.44 -12.04 8.03
N VAL A 132 3.74 -10.83 7.61
CA VAL A 132 4.67 -9.93 8.31
C VAL A 132 4.14 -8.51 8.34
N ALA A 133 4.35 -7.80 9.44
CA ALA A 133 3.98 -6.40 9.56
C ALA A 133 4.92 -5.65 10.51
N PRO A 134 5.16 -4.34 10.27
CA PRO A 134 5.88 -3.49 11.20
C PRO A 134 4.97 -3.07 12.36
N PHE A 135 5.60 -2.87 13.53
CA PHE A 135 4.94 -2.37 14.74
C PHE A 135 5.73 -1.20 15.31
N TYR A 136 5.02 -0.12 15.61
CA TYR A 136 5.55 1.01 16.34
C TYR A 136 4.81 1.15 17.67
N ARG A 137 5.54 1.08 18.79
CA ARG A 137 4.98 1.14 20.16
C ARG A 137 3.80 0.19 20.38
N GLY A 138 3.88 -1.02 19.80
CA GLY A 138 2.86 -2.05 19.94
C GLY A 138 1.67 -1.94 18.98
N GLN A 139 1.60 -0.89 18.16
CA GLN A 139 0.58 -0.72 17.14
C GLN A 139 1.08 -1.22 15.79
N ARG A 140 0.28 -2.06 15.12
CA ARG A 140 0.58 -2.58 13.79
C ARG A 140 0.31 -1.50 12.73
N GLY A 141 1.27 -1.32 11.81
CA GLY A 141 1.15 -0.39 10.69
C GLY A 141 1.31 -1.05 9.33
N HIS A 142 1.70 -0.24 8.35
CA HIS A 142 2.04 -0.62 6.98
C HIS A 142 3.55 -0.49 6.74
N PRO A 143 4.09 -1.23 5.70
CA PRO A 143 3.41 -2.15 4.81
C PRO A 143 3.07 -3.48 5.48
N ALA A 144 2.15 -4.23 4.87
CA ALA A 144 1.87 -5.60 5.26
C ALA A 144 2.42 -6.56 4.20
N GLY A 145 3.17 -7.58 4.62
CA GLY A 145 3.69 -8.62 3.74
C GLY A 145 2.88 -9.92 3.86
N PHE A 146 2.60 -10.54 2.73
CA PHE A 146 1.90 -11.83 2.62
C PHE A 146 2.63 -12.74 1.65
N SER A 147 2.90 -13.99 2.04
CA SER A 147 3.46 -15.00 1.14
C SER A 147 2.42 -15.47 0.11
N ALA A 148 2.86 -16.10 -0.97
CA ALA A 148 1.99 -16.65 -2.01
C ALA A 148 0.99 -17.70 -1.49
N THR A 149 1.23 -18.29 -0.32
CA THR A 149 0.29 -19.24 0.31
C THR A 149 -1.07 -18.62 0.63
N HIS A 150 -1.14 -17.28 0.71
CA HIS A 150 -2.38 -16.55 0.97
C HIS A 150 -3.13 -16.12 -0.31
N LEU A 151 -2.73 -16.59 -1.50
CA LEU A 151 -3.35 -16.22 -2.78
C LEU A 151 -4.87 -16.39 -2.76
N GLU A 152 -5.37 -17.56 -2.37
CA GLU A 152 -6.81 -17.84 -2.37
C GLU A 152 -7.55 -16.94 -1.38
N THR A 153 -7.03 -16.83 -0.17
CA THR A 153 -7.66 -16.02 0.89
C THR A 153 -7.68 -14.52 0.54
N LEU A 154 -6.57 -13.99 0.03
CA LEU A 154 -6.48 -12.59 -0.38
C LEU A 154 -7.37 -12.30 -1.61
N SER A 155 -7.41 -13.24 -2.57
CA SER A 155 -8.25 -13.12 -3.79
C SER A 155 -9.75 -13.14 -3.49
N ALA A 156 -10.15 -13.72 -2.36
CA ALA A 156 -11.54 -13.83 -1.91
C ALA A 156 -11.99 -12.65 -1.03
N LEU A 157 -11.10 -11.70 -0.71
CA LEU A 157 -11.45 -10.53 0.09
C LEU A 157 -12.50 -9.67 -0.62
N ASP A 158 -13.41 -9.07 0.17
CA ASP A 158 -14.44 -8.16 -0.30
C ASP A 158 -14.74 -7.08 0.76
N GLY A 159 -15.43 -6.01 0.35
CA GLY A 159 -15.81 -4.92 1.25
C GLY A 159 -14.61 -4.17 1.83
N ASP A 160 -14.84 -3.48 2.95
CA ASP A 160 -13.86 -2.57 3.57
C ASP A 160 -12.92 -3.25 4.57
N ALA A 161 -13.20 -4.49 4.97
CA ALA A 161 -12.44 -5.15 6.04
C ALA A 161 -10.96 -5.41 5.68
N GLY A 162 -10.61 -5.38 4.39
CA GLY A 162 -9.26 -5.66 3.91
C GLY A 162 -8.74 -7.00 4.43
N ALA A 163 -7.43 -7.10 4.62
CA ALA A 163 -6.79 -8.29 5.18
C ALA A 163 -6.88 -8.38 6.71
N ARG A 164 -7.71 -7.55 7.38
CA ARG A 164 -7.77 -7.49 8.85
C ARG A 164 -8.05 -8.85 9.51
N ALA A 165 -8.92 -9.65 8.89
CA ALA A 165 -9.25 -10.99 9.40
C ALA A 165 -8.03 -11.92 9.43
N LEU A 166 -7.15 -11.85 8.42
CA LEU A 166 -5.91 -12.64 8.37
C LEU A 166 -4.98 -12.33 9.55
N PHE A 167 -4.86 -11.06 9.93
CA PHE A 167 -4.04 -10.67 11.08
C PHE A 167 -4.61 -11.13 12.43
N MET A 168 -5.87 -11.53 12.48
CA MET A 168 -6.52 -12.06 13.68
C MET A 168 -6.47 -13.59 13.76
N SER A 169 -6.43 -14.27 12.60
CA SER A 169 -6.52 -15.74 12.51
C SER A 169 -5.17 -16.42 12.31
N GLU A 170 -4.16 -15.70 11.88
CA GLU A 170 -2.84 -16.23 11.51
C GLU A 170 -1.72 -15.69 12.41
N ALA A 171 -0.63 -16.44 12.50
CA ALA A 171 0.57 -15.96 13.17
C ALA A 171 1.27 -14.89 12.35
N VAL A 172 1.26 -13.65 12.83
CA VAL A 172 1.93 -12.52 12.20
C VAL A 172 3.35 -12.40 12.72
N LYS A 173 4.34 -12.42 11.83
CA LYS A 173 5.71 -12.07 12.18
C LYS A 173 5.78 -10.56 12.42
N ARG A 174 5.96 -10.20 13.68
CA ARG A 174 6.09 -8.83 14.13
C ARG A 174 7.52 -8.33 13.90
N ILE A 175 7.64 -7.12 13.36
CA ILE A 175 8.90 -6.38 13.27
C ILE A 175 8.72 -5.06 14.02
N ASP A 176 9.39 -4.92 15.16
CA ASP A 176 9.40 -3.65 15.88
C ASP A 176 10.34 -2.66 15.17
N VAL A 177 9.79 -1.50 14.80
CA VAL A 177 10.51 -0.42 14.09
C VAL A 177 10.38 0.90 14.85
N ASP A 178 11.36 1.78 14.69
CA ASP A 178 11.29 3.15 15.22
C ASP A 178 10.85 4.14 14.13
N ASP A 179 9.78 3.78 13.43
CA ASP A 179 9.16 4.57 12.36
C ASP A 179 7.68 4.78 12.70
N ALA A 180 7.35 5.93 13.26
CA ALA A 180 5.97 6.29 13.59
C ALA A 180 5.07 6.44 12.34
N ASN A 181 5.67 6.68 11.17
CA ASN A 181 4.94 6.92 9.93
C ASN A 181 4.23 5.68 9.38
N ILE A 182 4.54 4.48 9.90
CA ILE A 182 3.79 3.26 9.57
C ILE A 182 2.31 3.33 9.97
N LEU A 183 1.96 4.28 10.85
CA LEU A 183 0.62 4.51 11.38
C LEU A 183 -0.04 5.78 10.81
N ARG A 184 0.67 6.50 9.93
CA ARG A 184 0.29 7.85 9.52
C ARG A 184 -0.10 7.90 8.05
N ASP A 185 -1.33 8.28 7.81
CA ASP A 185 -1.90 8.54 6.48
C ASP A 185 -2.30 10.02 6.33
N VAL A 186 -2.51 10.46 5.10
CA VAL A 186 -3.07 11.75 4.77
C VAL A 186 -4.58 11.62 4.74
N ASP A 187 -5.27 12.12 5.76
CA ASP A 187 -6.74 12.10 5.83
C ASP A 187 -7.35 13.49 5.66
N LEU A 188 -6.66 14.53 6.11
CA LEU A 188 -7.10 15.92 6.10
C LEU A 188 -6.03 16.81 5.43
N PRO A 189 -6.40 17.99 4.88
CA PRO A 189 -5.43 18.91 4.27
C PRO A 189 -4.29 19.34 5.21
N GLU A 190 -4.56 19.46 6.51
CA GLU A 190 -3.55 19.81 7.53
C GLU A 190 -2.49 18.74 7.72
N ASP A 191 -2.79 17.46 7.42
CA ASP A 191 -1.83 16.37 7.53
C ASP A 191 -0.64 16.55 6.59
N LEU A 192 -0.82 17.27 5.49
CA LEU A 192 0.25 17.56 4.53
C LEU A 192 1.37 18.42 5.13
N GLN A 193 1.08 19.20 6.19
CA GLN A 193 2.01 20.15 6.81
C GLN A 193 2.78 19.55 8.00
N LEU A 194 2.39 18.36 8.46
CA LEU A 194 3.00 17.73 9.63
C LEU A 194 4.32 17.04 9.25
N HIS A 195 5.42 17.47 9.81
CA HIS A 195 6.75 16.87 9.72
C HIS A 195 7.05 15.95 10.91
#